data_e402c02a6805ebf9fca504c363e46be6
#
_entry.id   e402c02a6805ebf9fca504c363e46be6
#
_cell.length_a   1.000
_cell.length_b   1.000
_cell.length_c   1.000
_cell.angle_alpha   90.00
_cell.angle_beta   90.00
_cell.angle_gamma   90.00
#
_symmetry.space_group_name_H-M   'P 1'
#
loop_
_entity.id
_entity.type
_entity.pdbx_description
1 polymer ?
#
loop_
_entity_poly.entity_id
_entity_poly.type
_entity_poly.pdbx_seq_one_letter_code
_entity_poly.pdbx_strand_id
1 'polypeptide(L)'
;MSVLAPSAAYPRVVLFDLLTALLDSWTVWNGAAGSEAKGRAWRAEYLRLTYGCGAYRPYEELVEAAATAVGLPASAPQALESGWDDLPVWDGARELLAALRPHCRLGVVTNCSRRLGHRAAALLGVAWDVVVTSEEAGYYKPDPRPYQMALARLETPASQAAFVAGSGYDLFGTRKVGLRTYWHNRVGLALPQGAPTPAAQSPRLEGVLPWLAAPGAAPG
;
A
#
# COMPACT_ATOMS: atom_id res chain seq x y z
N MET A 1 -5.20 28.77 -4.25
CA MET A 1 -5.14 27.44 -3.58
C MET A 1 -5.82 27.60 -2.25
N SER A 2 -7.05 27.04 -2.08
CA SER A 2 -7.81 27.13 -0.82
C SER A 2 -7.18 26.17 0.19
N VAL A 3 -6.64 26.72 1.28
CA VAL A 3 -6.16 25.92 2.41
C VAL A 3 -7.41 25.40 3.11
N LEU A 4 -7.70 24.12 2.98
CA LEU A 4 -8.76 23.47 3.72
C LEU A 4 -8.49 23.65 5.23
N ALA A 5 -9.43 24.28 5.93
CA ALA A 5 -9.38 24.31 7.39
C ALA A 5 -9.45 22.87 7.92
N PRO A 6 -8.56 22.45 8.84
CA PRO A 6 -8.58 21.09 9.35
C PRO A 6 -9.92 20.83 10.04
N SER A 7 -10.68 19.85 9.55
CA SER A 7 -11.82 19.32 10.29
C SER A 7 -11.28 18.67 11.57
N ALA A 8 -11.76 19.06 12.74
CA ALA A 8 -11.30 18.52 14.02
C ALA A 8 -11.50 16.99 14.16
N ALA A 9 -12.22 16.36 13.23
CA ALA A 9 -12.56 14.94 13.24
C ALA A 9 -11.62 14.04 12.43
N TYR A 10 -10.84 14.58 11.47
CA TYR A 10 -10.01 13.77 10.58
C TYR A 10 -8.53 14.17 10.63
N PRO A 11 -7.57 13.24 10.34
CA PRO A 11 -6.18 13.59 10.19
C PRO A 11 -5.99 14.51 8.97
N ARG A 12 -4.91 15.30 8.96
CA ARG A 12 -4.59 16.16 7.80
C ARG A 12 -4.26 15.38 6.54
N VAL A 13 -3.73 14.17 6.71
CA VAL A 13 -3.27 13.30 5.63
C VAL A 13 -3.71 11.86 5.91
N VAL A 14 -4.22 11.19 4.88
CA VAL A 14 -4.39 9.73 4.87
C VAL A 14 -3.51 9.16 3.77
N LEU A 15 -2.56 8.32 4.17
CA LEU A 15 -1.70 7.56 3.26
C LEU A 15 -2.23 6.14 3.10
N PHE A 16 -2.08 5.58 1.92
CA PHE A 16 -2.55 4.23 1.58
C PHE A 16 -1.42 3.38 1.01
N ASP A 17 -1.37 2.09 1.39
CA ASP A 17 -0.86 1.10 0.47
C ASP A 17 -1.79 1.04 -0.74
N LEU A 18 -1.22 0.78 -1.92
CA LEU A 18 -1.97 0.80 -3.17
C LEU A 18 -2.44 -0.59 -3.57
N LEU A 19 -1.48 -1.48 -3.78
CA LEU A 19 -1.66 -2.74 -4.50
C LEU A 19 -2.44 -3.81 -3.73
N THR A 20 -2.64 -3.62 -2.42
CA THR A 20 -3.41 -4.55 -1.58
C THR A 20 -4.43 -3.87 -0.70
N ALA A 21 -4.28 -2.56 -0.43
CA ALA A 21 -5.28 -1.82 0.35
C ALA A 21 -6.43 -1.29 -0.51
N LEU A 22 -6.13 -0.82 -1.73
CA LEU A 22 -7.10 -0.19 -2.63
C LEU A 22 -7.38 -0.99 -3.90
N LEU A 23 -6.40 -1.78 -4.35
CA LEU A 23 -6.45 -2.59 -5.55
C LEU A 23 -6.29 -4.08 -5.23
N ASP A 24 -6.94 -4.93 -6.02
CA ASP A 24 -6.79 -6.38 -5.97
C ASP A 24 -5.64 -6.86 -6.87
N SER A 25 -4.42 -6.66 -6.43
CA SER A 25 -3.29 -7.22 -7.15
C SER A 25 -3.19 -8.75 -7.04
N TRP A 26 -3.89 -9.38 -6.08
CA TRP A 26 -3.88 -10.84 -5.95
C TRP A 26 -4.45 -11.52 -7.19
N THR A 27 -5.57 -11.03 -7.70
CA THR A 27 -6.20 -11.57 -8.92
C THR A 27 -5.24 -11.52 -10.11
N VAL A 28 -4.51 -10.42 -10.31
CA VAL A 28 -3.59 -10.29 -11.46
C VAL A 28 -2.36 -11.17 -11.29
N TRP A 29 -1.77 -11.25 -10.07
CA TRP A 29 -0.67 -12.17 -9.79
C TRP A 29 -1.08 -13.64 -9.99
N ASN A 30 -2.26 -14.02 -9.52
CA ASN A 30 -2.78 -15.39 -9.65
C ASN A 30 -3.06 -15.75 -11.11
N GLY A 31 -3.64 -14.82 -11.87
CA GLY A 31 -3.88 -14.99 -13.31
C GLY A 31 -2.59 -15.17 -14.10
N ALA A 32 -1.60 -14.31 -13.87
CA ALA A 32 -0.30 -14.38 -14.53
C ALA A 32 0.47 -15.68 -14.18
N ALA A 33 0.31 -16.18 -12.95
CA ALA A 33 0.92 -17.46 -12.52
C ALA A 33 0.15 -18.70 -12.98
N GLY A 34 -1.08 -18.54 -13.51
CA GLY A 34 -1.96 -19.62 -13.95
C GLY A 34 -2.72 -20.34 -12.82
N SER A 35 -2.52 -19.98 -11.56
CA SER A 35 -3.32 -20.45 -10.42
C SER A 35 -3.07 -19.63 -9.15
N GLU A 36 -4.03 -19.66 -8.23
CA GLU A 36 -3.91 -18.99 -6.92
C GLU A 36 -2.70 -19.49 -6.12
N ALA A 37 -2.49 -20.80 -6.05
CA ALA A 37 -1.38 -21.38 -5.29
C ALA A 37 -0.02 -20.90 -5.84
N LYS A 38 0.16 -20.88 -7.16
CA LYS A 38 1.38 -20.40 -7.81
C LYS A 38 1.55 -18.87 -7.63
N GLY A 39 0.47 -18.10 -7.76
CA GLY A 39 0.51 -16.65 -7.56
C GLY A 39 0.87 -16.29 -6.12
N ARG A 40 0.34 -16.99 -5.14
CA ARG A 40 0.70 -16.83 -3.72
C ARG A 40 2.18 -17.18 -3.46
N ALA A 41 2.68 -18.29 -4.01
CA ALA A 41 4.08 -18.67 -3.88
C ALA A 41 5.01 -17.64 -4.52
N TRP A 42 4.71 -17.19 -5.73
CA TRP A 42 5.46 -16.16 -6.44
C TRP A 42 5.53 -14.85 -5.64
N ARG A 43 4.37 -14.38 -5.16
CA ARG A 43 4.30 -13.16 -4.37
C ARG A 43 5.04 -13.28 -3.04
N ALA A 44 4.99 -14.44 -2.37
CA ALA A 44 5.74 -14.68 -1.14
C ALA A 44 7.26 -14.59 -1.39
N GLU A 45 7.74 -15.15 -2.48
CA GLU A 45 9.15 -15.07 -2.85
C GLU A 45 9.56 -13.63 -3.23
N TYR A 46 8.73 -12.92 -3.99
CA TYR A 46 8.93 -11.50 -4.28
C TYR A 46 9.07 -10.67 -2.99
N LEU A 47 8.17 -10.87 -2.02
CA LEU A 47 8.25 -10.18 -0.72
C LEU A 47 9.53 -10.54 0.04
N ARG A 48 9.95 -11.80 0.02
CA ARG A 48 11.21 -12.23 0.64
C ARG A 48 12.41 -11.51 0.03
N LEU A 49 12.44 -11.37 -1.29
CA LEU A 49 13.51 -10.66 -2.00
C LEU A 49 13.50 -9.15 -1.69
N THR A 50 12.32 -8.52 -1.68
CA THR A 50 12.22 -7.08 -1.42
C THR A 50 12.56 -6.70 0.01
N TYR A 51 12.16 -7.51 1.00
CA TYR A 51 12.44 -7.23 2.41
C TYR A 51 13.92 -7.40 2.77
N GLY A 52 14.65 -8.19 2.00
CA GLY A 52 16.07 -8.45 2.21
C GLY A 52 17.02 -7.63 1.35
N CYS A 53 16.52 -6.85 0.39
CA CYS A 53 17.41 -6.23 -0.61
C CYS A 53 18.13 -4.95 -0.14
N GLY A 54 17.75 -4.35 0.98
CA GLY A 54 18.32 -3.08 1.43
C GLY A 54 17.90 -1.91 0.52
N ALA A 55 18.87 -1.31 -0.20
CA ALA A 55 18.57 -0.28 -1.18
C ALA A 55 17.71 -0.83 -2.34
N TYR A 56 16.97 0.07 -2.99
CA TYR A 56 16.09 -0.30 -4.10
C TYR A 56 16.85 -1.04 -5.21
N ARG A 57 16.28 -2.13 -5.63
CA ARG A 57 16.59 -2.84 -6.87
C ARG A 57 15.36 -2.75 -7.79
N PRO A 58 15.52 -2.74 -9.13
CA PRO A 58 14.38 -2.64 -10.03
C PRO A 58 13.28 -3.66 -9.70
N TYR A 59 12.04 -3.16 -9.61
CA TYR A 59 10.88 -3.97 -9.24
C TYR A 59 10.68 -5.14 -10.19
N GLU A 60 10.80 -4.88 -11.48
CA GLU A 60 10.62 -5.85 -12.55
C GLU A 60 11.67 -6.98 -12.47
N GLU A 61 12.93 -6.67 -12.14
CA GLU A 61 13.98 -7.66 -11.92
C GLU A 61 13.66 -8.57 -10.72
N LEU A 62 13.14 -8.02 -9.63
CA LEU A 62 12.77 -8.83 -8.45
C LEU A 62 11.54 -9.69 -8.72
N VAL A 63 10.59 -9.19 -9.47
CA VAL A 63 9.42 -9.96 -9.94
C VAL A 63 9.85 -11.14 -10.81
N GLU A 64 10.77 -10.92 -11.74
CA GLU A 64 11.31 -11.96 -12.62
C GLU A 64 12.13 -12.99 -11.84
N ALA A 65 13.03 -12.53 -10.95
CA ALA A 65 13.82 -13.41 -10.11
C ALA A 65 12.95 -14.29 -9.21
N ALA A 66 11.88 -13.73 -8.64
CA ALA A 66 10.92 -14.48 -7.86
C ALA A 66 10.14 -15.50 -8.69
N ALA A 67 9.74 -15.17 -9.92
CA ALA A 67 9.06 -16.10 -10.83
C ALA A 67 9.96 -17.31 -11.16
N THR A 68 11.22 -17.03 -11.47
CA THR A 68 12.23 -18.06 -11.73
C THR A 68 12.44 -18.96 -10.52
N ALA A 69 12.57 -18.38 -9.33
CA ALA A 69 12.81 -19.13 -8.09
C ALA A 69 11.68 -20.10 -7.74
N VAL A 70 10.43 -19.78 -8.11
CA VAL A 70 9.26 -20.65 -7.86
C VAL A 70 8.87 -21.52 -9.08
N GLY A 71 9.70 -21.52 -10.13
CA GLY A 71 9.51 -22.38 -11.30
C GLY A 71 8.35 -21.95 -12.22
N LEU A 72 8.02 -20.65 -12.27
CA LEU A 72 7.06 -20.15 -13.25
C LEU A 72 7.68 -20.03 -14.65
N PRO A 73 6.87 -20.08 -15.71
CA PRO A 73 7.36 -19.86 -17.06
C PRO A 73 7.89 -18.41 -17.22
N ALA A 74 8.89 -18.23 -18.09
CA ALA A 74 9.50 -16.93 -18.35
C ALA A 74 8.51 -15.86 -18.86
N SER A 75 7.34 -16.26 -19.35
CA SER A 75 6.25 -15.38 -19.77
C SER A 75 5.42 -14.81 -18.60
N ALA A 76 5.52 -15.37 -17.38
CA ALA A 76 4.68 -14.95 -16.26
C ALA A 76 4.90 -13.48 -15.85
N PRO A 77 6.14 -12.94 -15.76
CA PRO A 77 6.36 -11.52 -15.46
C PRO A 77 5.74 -10.58 -16.50
N GLN A 78 5.85 -10.93 -17.79
CA GLN A 78 5.24 -10.17 -18.87
C GLN A 78 3.70 -10.23 -18.81
N ALA A 79 3.14 -11.39 -18.48
CA ALA A 79 1.69 -11.54 -18.29
C ALA A 79 1.18 -10.70 -17.12
N LEU A 80 1.93 -10.63 -16.01
CA LEU A 80 1.63 -9.77 -14.88
C LEU A 80 1.60 -8.28 -15.29
N GLU A 81 2.61 -7.83 -16.02
CA GLU A 81 2.66 -6.45 -16.49
C GLU A 81 1.56 -6.13 -17.52
N SER A 82 1.25 -7.06 -18.41
CA SER A 82 0.17 -6.89 -19.38
C SER A 82 -1.21 -6.74 -18.74
N GLY A 83 -1.45 -7.39 -17.59
CA GLY A 83 -2.68 -7.24 -16.81
C GLY A 83 -2.69 -6.05 -15.86
N TRP A 84 -1.68 -5.19 -15.88
CA TRP A 84 -1.53 -4.14 -14.86
C TRP A 84 -2.58 -3.05 -14.91
N ASP A 85 -3.07 -2.72 -16.10
CA ASP A 85 -4.12 -1.71 -16.29
C ASP A 85 -5.53 -2.26 -15.97
N ASP A 86 -5.65 -3.59 -15.82
CA ASP A 86 -6.87 -4.29 -15.45
C ASP A 86 -6.93 -4.63 -13.94
N LEU A 87 -6.01 -4.09 -13.12
CA LEU A 87 -6.04 -4.26 -11.68
C LEU A 87 -7.41 -3.89 -11.11
N PRO A 88 -8.17 -4.85 -10.53
CA PRO A 88 -9.48 -4.55 -9.97
C PRO A 88 -9.35 -3.59 -8.77
N VAL A 89 -10.27 -2.66 -8.67
CA VAL A 89 -10.41 -1.79 -7.51
C VAL A 89 -11.24 -2.52 -6.45
N TRP A 90 -10.79 -2.54 -5.21
CA TRP A 90 -11.58 -3.12 -4.13
C TRP A 90 -12.89 -2.37 -3.92
N ASP A 91 -13.96 -3.11 -3.61
CA ASP A 91 -15.25 -2.53 -3.25
C ASP A 91 -15.11 -1.49 -2.14
N GLY A 92 -15.74 -0.35 -2.31
CA GLY A 92 -15.71 0.76 -1.37
C GLY A 92 -14.46 1.65 -1.45
N ALA A 93 -13.46 1.33 -2.28
CA ALA A 93 -12.21 2.12 -2.33
C ALA A 93 -12.43 3.50 -2.94
N ARG A 94 -13.15 3.60 -4.05
CA ARG A 94 -13.45 4.91 -4.68
C ARG A 94 -14.36 5.76 -3.82
N GLU A 95 -15.37 5.15 -3.20
CA GLU A 95 -16.30 5.80 -2.26
C GLU A 95 -15.56 6.35 -1.03
N LEU A 96 -14.64 5.56 -0.46
CA LEU A 96 -13.79 5.99 0.65
C LEU A 96 -12.94 7.21 0.26
N LEU A 97 -12.25 7.14 -0.88
CA LEU A 97 -11.39 8.23 -1.35
C LEU A 97 -12.20 9.50 -1.65
N ALA A 98 -13.38 9.37 -2.26
CA ALA A 98 -14.28 10.48 -2.51
C ALA A 98 -14.79 11.12 -1.21
N ALA A 99 -15.12 10.32 -0.20
CA ALA A 99 -15.55 10.80 1.11
C ALA A 99 -14.42 11.50 1.89
N LEU A 100 -13.18 11.04 1.75
CA LEU A 100 -12.03 11.63 2.44
C LEU A 100 -11.52 12.92 1.78
N ARG A 101 -11.63 13.03 0.46
CA ARG A 101 -11.05 14.13 -0.32
C ARG A 101 -11.40 15.54 0.16
N PRO A 102 -12.64 15.84 0.63
CA PRO A 102 -12.98 17.16 1.18
C PRO A 102 -12.30 17.48 2.52
N HIS A 103 -11.79 16.46 3.23
CA HIS A 103 -11.31 16.59 4.61
C HIS A 103 -9.81 16.40 4.76
N CYS A 104 -9.19 15.60 3.88
CA CYS A 104 -7.81 15.16 4.00
C CYS A 104 -7.06 15.31 2.69
N ARG A 105 -5.75 15.51 2.77
CA ARG A 105 -4.86 15.20 1.64
C ARG A 105 -4.68 13.68 1.55
N LEU A 106 -4.63 13.17 0.32
CA LEU A 106 -4.56 11.74 0.04
C LEU A 106 -3.22 11.40 -0.61
N GLY A 107 -2.56 10.37 -0.09
CA GLY A 107 -1.30 9.92 -0.65
C GLY A 107 -1.18 8.40 -0.75
N VAL A 108 -0.29 7.97 -1.61
CA VAL A 108 0.05 6.55 -1.83
C VAL A 108 1.50 6.31 -1.45
N VAL A 109 1.75 5.18 -0.77
CA VAL A 109 3.10 4.63 -0.55
C VAL A 109 3.08 3.17 -0.96
N THR A 110 3.77 2.82 -2.06
CA THR A 110 3.64 1.51 -2.69
C THR A 110 4.98 0.87 -3.05
N ASN A 111 5.07 -0.47 -2.91
CA ASN A 111 6.21 -1.27 -3.32
C ASN A 111 6.11 -1.59 -4.82
N CYS A 112 6.59 -0.68 -5.64
CA CYS A 112 6.53 -0.78 -7.09
C CYS A 112 7.60 0.10 -7.75
N SER A 113 7.87 -0.12 -9.05
CA SER A 113 8.59 0.85 -9.87
C SER A 113 7.75 2.12 -10.04
N ARG A 114 8.40 3.23 -10.34
CA ARG A 114 7.72 4.51 -10.58
C ARG A 114 6.67 4.38 -11.68
N ARG A 115 7.05 3.77 -12.79
CA ARG A 115 6.19 3.57 -13.95
C ARG A 115 4.91 2.79 -13.59
N LEU A 116 5.03 1.64 -12.97
CA LEU A 116 3.89 0.79 -12.63
C LEU A 116 3.09 1.33 -11.44
N GLY A 117 3.73 1.93 -10.45
CA GLY A 117 3.06 2.53 -9.31
C GLY A 117 2.15 3.69 -9.69
N HIS A 118 2.63 4.60 -10.57
CA HIS A 118 1.79 5.70 -11.05
C HIS A 118 0.66 5.24 -11.98
N ARG A 119 0.89 4.21 -12.83
CA ARG A 119 -0.19 3.59 -13.63
C ARG A 119 -1.28 3.01 -12.73
N ALA A 120 -0.91 2.22 -11.73
CA ALA A 120 -1.87 1.65 -10.78
C ALA A 120 -2.63 2.73 -9.99
N ALA A 121 -1.95 3.78 -9.52
CA ALA A 121 -2.59 4.88 -8.79
C ALA A 121 -3.64 5.62 -9.64
N ALA A 122 -3.42 5.74 -10.94
CA ALA A 122 -4.35 6.38 -11.88
C ALA A 122 -5.68 5.62 -12.04
N LEU A 123 -5.70 4.29 -11.81
CA LEU A 123 -6.91 3.46 -11.92
C LEU A 123 -8.01 3.85 -10.91
N LEU A 124 -7.65 4.52 -9.83
CA LEU A 124 -8.59 4.95 -8.80
C LEU A 124 -9.37 6.22 -9.20
N GLY A 125 -8.93 6.94 -10.22
CA GLY A 125 -9.63 8.12 -10.75
C GLY A 125 -9.65 9.32 -9.81
N VAL A 126 -8.72 9.39 -8.84
CA VAL A 126 -8.61 10.51 -7.90
C VAL A 126 -7.31 11.28 -8.12
N ALA A 127 -7.32 12.58 -7.81
CA ALA A 127 -6.10 13.36 -7.77
C ALA A 127 -5.35 13.07 -6.46
N TRP A 128 -4.15 12.50 -6.55
CA TRP A 128 -3.29 12.25 -5.41
C TRP A 128 -2.46 13.48 -5.08
N ASP A 129 -2.35 13.83 -3.80
CA ASP A 129 -1.44 14.90 -3.34
C ASP A 129 0.02 14.43 -3.33
N VAL A 130 0.23 13.12 -3.15
CA VAL A 130 1.53 12.47 -3.28
C VAL A 130 1.38 11.01 -3.71
N VAL A 131 2.27 10.56 -4.56
CA VAL A 131 2.52 9.14 -4.84
C VAL A 131 4.00 8.90 -4.57
N VAL A 132 4.32 7.95 -3.70
CA VAL A 132 5.68 7.51 -3.40
C VAL A 132 5.78 6.03 -3.72
N THR A 133 6.67 5.71 -4.66
CA THR A 133 7.04 4.34 -5.01
C THR A 133 8.35 3.95 -4.33
N SER A 134 8.63 2.66 -4.25
CA SER A 134 9.92 2.18 -3.73
C SER A 134 11.10 2.68 -4.55
N GLU A 135 10.92 2.84 -5.88
CA GLU A 135 11.94 3.40 -6.75
C GLU A 135 12.26 4.86 -6.40
N GLU A 136 11.23 5.70 -6.20
CA GLU A 136 11.41 7.09 -5.81
C GLU A 136 12.00 7.25 -4.42
N ALA A 137 11.64 6.36 -3.50
CA ALA A 137 12.14 6.37 -2.13
C ALA A 137 13.54 5.76 -1.98
N GLY A 138 13.99 4.98 -2.97
CA GLY A 138 15.23 4.23 -2.92
C GLY A 138 15.20 3.01 -2.00
N TYR A 139 14.03 2.63 -1.46
CA TYR A 139 13.84 1.53 -0.52
C TYR A 139 12.42 0.95 -0.62
N TYR A 140 12.31 -0.37 -0.36
CA TYR A 140 11.02 -1.04 -0.24
C TYR A 140 10.44 -0.92 1.17
N LYS A 141 9.12 -0.76 1.29
CA LYS A 141 8.42 -1.01 2.55
C LYS A 141 8.70 -2.45 3.02
N PRO A 142 8.88 -2.72 4.32
CA PRO A 142 8.57 -1.86 5.47
C PRO A 142 9.74 -0.98 5.95
N ASP A 143 10.71 -0.63 5.10
CA ASP A 143 11.66 0.41 5.46
C ASP A 143 10.91 1.71 5.80
N PRO A 144 11.30 2.49 6.81
CA PRO A 144 10.60 3.72 7.19
C PRO A 144 10.68 4.84 6.13
N ARG A 145 11.70 4.84 5.27
CA ARG A 145 11.99 5.94 4.33
C ARG A 145 10.88 6.23 3.30
N PRO A 146 10.18 5.24 2.69
CA PRO A 146 9.05 5.54 1.82
C PRO A 146 7.92 6.32 2.52
N TYR A 147 7.60 5.96 3.76
CA TYR A 147 6.56 6.67 4.55
C TYR A 147 7.03 8.08 4.95
N GLN A 148 8.30 8.20 5.39
CA GLN A 148 8.91 9.49 5.74
C GLN A 148 8.94 10.44 4.55
N MET A 149 9.27 9.93 3.35
CA MET A 149 9.25 10.72 2.11
C MET A 149 7.86 11.25 1.79
N ALA A 150 6.81 10.43 1.94
CA ALA A 150 5.43 10.87 1.73
C ALA A 150 5.03 11.98 2.70
N LEU A 151 5.34 11.82 3.99
CA LEU A 151 5.08 12.82 5.02
C LEU A 151 5.86 14.12 4.78
N ALA A 152 7.12 14.04 4.37
CA ALA A 152 7.96 15.18 4.06
C ALA A 152 7.43 15.96 2.85
N ARG A 153 7.07 15.28 1.76
CA ARG A 153 6.46 15.91 0.56
C ARG A 153 5.12 16.58 0.87
N LEU A 154 4.40 16.09 1.88
CA LEU A 154 3.15 16.66 2.35
C LEU A 154 3.32 17.63 3.54
N GLU A 155 4.55 17.91 3.95
CA GLU A 155 4.86 18.80 5.07
C GLU A 155 3.97 18.52 6.30
N THR A 156 3.83 17.23 6.65
CA THR A 156 2.89 16.77 7.68
C THR A 156 3.59 15.83 8.66
N PRO A 157 3.54 16.10 9.96
CA PRO A 157 4.08 15.18 10.95
C PRO A 157 3.22 13.91 11.04
N ALA A 158 3.83 12.79 11.41
CA ALA A 158 3.15 11.50 11.52
C ALA A 158 1.94 11.54 12.48
N SER A 159 1.99 12.35 13.53
CA SER A 159 0.89 12.54 14.49
C SER A 159 -0.39 13.15 13.87
N GLN A 160 -0.28 13.78 12.71
CA GLN A 160 -1.39 14.36 11.96
C GLN A 160 -1.74 13.56 10.71
N ALA A 161 -1.19 12.35 10.59
CA ALA A 161 -1.43 11.46 9.47
C ALA A 161 -1.90 10.08 9.95
N ALA A 162 -2.56 9.36 9.07
CA ALA A 162 -2.91 7.95 9.25
C ALA A 162 -2.50 7.14 8.03
N PHE A 163 -2.34 5.84 8.20
CA PHE A 163 -2.02 4.91 7.13
C PHE A 163 -3.07 3.79 7.03
N VAL A 164 -3.50 3.47 5.81
CA VAL A 164 -4.35 2.32 5.51
C VAL A 164 -3.49 1.28 4.81
N ALA A 165 -3.16 0.23 5.52
CA ALA A 165 -2.32 -0.88 5.06
C ALA A 165 -3.17 -1.95 4.38
N GLY A 166 -2.65 -2.58 3.33
CA GLY A 166 -3.20 -3.81 2.76
C GLY A 166 -2.42 -5.06 3.19
N SER A 167 -1.21 -4.86 3.71
CA SER A 167 -0.33 -5.92 4.21
C SER A 167 0.02 -5.69 5.68
N GLY A 168 0.00 -6.76 6.49
CA GLY A 168 0.47 -6.70 7.87
C GLY A 168 1.97 -6.33 8.00
N TYR A 169 2.75 -6.47 6.94
CA TYR A 169 4.16 -6.05 6.93
C TYR A 169 4.32 -4.52 6.96
N ASP A 170 3.36 -3.74 6.50
CA ASP A 170 3.39 -2.28 6.63
C ASP A 170 3.48 -1.83 8.09
N LEU A 171 2.94 -2.61 9.02
CA LEU A 171 2.94 -2.30 10.45
C LEU A 171 4.34 -2.11 11.03
N PHE A 172 5.34 -2.85 10.52
CA PHE A 172 6.73 -2.67 10.96
C PHE A 172 7.30 -1.29 10.58
N GLY A 173 6.97 -0.81 9.39
CA GLY A 173 7.45 0.48 8.89
C GLY A 173 6.68 1.66 9.50
N THR A 174 5.35 1.57 9.50
CA THR A 174 4.47 2.63 10.02
C THR A 174 4.69 2.86 11.52
N ARG A 175 4.94 1.79 12.31
CA ARG A 175 5.31 1.90 13.73
C ARG A 175 6.60 2.71 13.92
N LYS A 176 7.64 2.44 13.12
CA LYS A 176 8.92 3.17 13.21
C LYS A 176 8.77 4.66 12.91
N VAL A 177 7.78 5.04 12.12
CA VAL A 177 7.49 6.42 11.73
C VAL A 177 6.49 7.09 12.69
N GLY A 178 5.80 6.32 13.52
CA GLY A 178 4.75 6.82 14.43
C GLY A 178 3.40 7.05 13.74
N LEU A 179 3.13 6.36 12.64
CA LEU A 179 1.85 6.43 11.94
C LEU A 179 0.82 5.49 12.57
N ARG A 180 -0.35 6.02 12.91
CA ARG A 180 -1.52 5.23 13.27
C ARG A 180 -2.00 4.46 12.05
N THR A 181 -2.15 3.13 12.16
CA THR A 181 -2.38 2.25 11.00
C THR A 181 -3.66 1.44 11.16
N TYR A 182 -4.53 1.54 10.14
CA TYR A 182 -5.64 0.63 9.89
C TYR A 182 -5.17 -0.47 8.94
N TRP A 183 -5.43 -1.73 9.26
CA TRP A 183 -5.13 -2.83 8.35
C TRP A 183 -6.39 -3.32 7.64
N HIS A 184 -6.51 -2.98 6.36
CA HIS A 184 -7.51 -3.55 5.44
C HIS A 184 -7.08 -4.96 5.05
N ASN A 185 -7.42 -5.95 5.88
CA ASN A 185 -7.07 -7.35 5.68
C ASN A 185 -8.13 -8.08 4.82
N ARG A 186 -8.28 -7.65 3.57
CA ARG A 186 -9.32 -8.13 2.66
C ARG A 186 -9.28 -9.64 2.43
N VAL A 187 -8.07 -10.22 2.37
CA VAL A 187 -7.86 -11.64 2.02
C VAL A 187 -7.56 -12.52 3.25
N GLY A 188 -7.75 -12.02 4.45
CA GLY A 188 -7.66 -12.82 5.67
C GLY A 188 -6.25 -13.32 6.00
N LEU A 189 -5.20 -12.51 5.78
CA LEU A 189 -3.82 -12.89 6.09
C LEU A 189 -3.61 -12.95 7.62
N ALA A 190 -2.77 -13.88 8.05
CA ALA A 190 -2.26 -13.88 9.41
C ALA A 190 -1.39 -12.66 9.69
N LEU A 191 -1.42 -12.14 10.91
CA LEU A 191 -0.50 -11.10 11.34
C LEU A 191 0.94 -11.64 11.28
N PRO A 192 1.88 -10.98 10.60
CA PRO A 192 3.27 -11.43 10.56
C PRO A 192 3.87 -11.56 11.96
N GLN A 193 4.69 -12.56 12.16
CA GLN A 193 5.36 -12.77 13.45
C GLN A 193 6.16 -11.52 13.86
N GLY A 194 5.95 -11.04 15.08
CA GLY A 194 6.62 -9.85 15.60
C GLY A 194 6.07 -8.53 15.08
N ALA A 195 5.06 -8.53 14.22
CA ALA A 195 4.42 -7.29 13.80
C ALA A 195 3.66 -6.64 14.96
N PRO A 196 3.71 -5.31 15.07
CA PRO A 196 2.89 -4.60 16.04
C PRO A 196 1.40 -4.77 15.72
N THR A 197 0.56 -4.69 16.74
CA THR A 197 -0.90 -4.70 16.57
C THR A 197 -1.33 -3.44 15.79
N PRO A 198 -2.16 -3.57 14.75
CA PRO A 198 -2.73 -2.40 14.07
C PRO A 198 -3.70 -1.66 15.01
N ALA A 199 -3.87 -0.36 14.80
CA ALA A 199 -4.84 0.44 15.55
C ALA A 199 -6.29 0.00 15.30
N ALA A 200 -6.56 -0.57 14.12
CA ALA A 200 -7.80 -1.25 13.76
C ALA A 200 -7.55 -2.22 12.60
N GLN A 201 -8.42 -3.22 12.45
CA GLN A 201 -8.37 -4.18 11.37
C GLN A 201 -9.80 -4.56 10.93
N SER A 202 -9.99 -4.68 9.61
CA SER A 202 -11.23 -5.19 9.02
C SER A 202 -10.97 -5.75 7.61
N PRO A 203 -11.77 -6.70 7.13
CA PRO A 203 -11.75 -7.09 5.72
C PRO A 203 -12.46 -6.10 4.80
N ARG A 204 -12.94 -4.97 5.33
CA ARG A 204 -13.74 -3.97 4.60
C ARG A 204 -13.20 -2.57 4.83
N LEU A 205 -13.31 -1.73 3.79
CA LEU A 205 -12.89 -0.32 3.82
C LEU A 205 -13.89 0.61 4.52
N GLU A 206 -15.16 0.21 4.67
CA GLU A 206 -16.20 1.02 5.32
C GLU A 206 -15.85 1.35 6.79
N GLY A 207 -15.03 0.54 7.45
CA GLY A 207 -14.54 0.79 8.80
C GLY A 207 -13.51 1.92 8.90
N VAL A 208 -12.93 2.37 7.79
CA VAL A 208 -11.85 3.39 7.78
C VAL A 208 -12.38 4.76 8.21
N LEU A 209 -13.51 5.20 7.67
CA LEU A 209 -14.08 6.53 8.01
C LEU A 209 -14.38 6.68 9.50
N PRO A 210 -15.17 5.78 10.14
CA PRO A 210 -15.43 5.89 11.57
C PRO A 210 -14.17 5.75 12.42
N TRP A 211 -13.19 4.93 12.00
CA TRP A 211 -11.91 4.81 12.69
C TRP A 211 -11.08 6.11 12.61
N LEU A 212 -11.07 6.79 11.46
CA LEU A 212 -10.35 8.07 11.32
C LEU A 212 -11.00 9.18 12.14
N ALA A 213 -12.33 9.20 12.24
CA ALA A 213 -13.08 10.18 13.02
C ALA A 213 -13.00 9.95 14.53
N ALA A 214 -12.66 8.74 14.96
CA ALA A 214 -12.49 8.46 16.39
C ALA A 214 -11.24 9.17 16.95
N PRO A 215 -11.31 9.75 18.17
CA PRO A 215 -10.13 10.32 18.81
C PRO A 215 -9.03 9.27 18.87
N GLY A 216 -7.85 9.60 18.31
CA GLY A 216 -6.73 8.67 18.30
C GLY A 216 -6.26 8.40 19.72
N ALA A 217 -6.32 7.15 20.20
CA ALA A 217 -5.46 6.74 21.28
C ALA A 217 -4.01 6.96 20.84
N ALA A 218 -3.22 7.64 21.68
CA ALA A 218 -1.80 7.82 21.43
C ALA A 218 -1.16 6.44 21.18
N PRO A 219 -0.21 6.29 20.24
CA PRO A 219 0.51 5.03 20.08
C PRO A 219 1.22 4.72 21.39
N GLY A 220 0.85 3.60 22.02
CA GLY A 220 1.50 3.06 23.22
C GLY A 220 2.90 2.55 22.90
#